data_53f2567014a50207ff3bcdcd792e57d5
#
_entry.id   53f2567014a50207ff3bcdcd792e57d5
#
_cell.length_a   1.000
_cell.length_b   1.000
_cell.length_c   1.000
_cell.angle_alpha   90.00
_cell.angle_beta   90.00
_cell.angle_gamma   90.00
#
_symmetry.space_group_name_H-M   'P 1'
#
loop_
_entity.id
_entity.type
_entity.pdbx_description
1 polymer ?
#
loop_
_entity_poly.entity_id
_entity_poly.type
_entity_poly.pdbx_seq_one_letter_code
_entity_poly.pdbx_strand_id
1 'polypeptide(L)'
;MTDHISSIRLMKHSEESIACRLAVEVFNEFVAPHYSQEGVSEFLRYIDPDLMSKRVKSDHFVLMAETDDRLVGIIEVRDFNHISLLFVSREAQRKGIAKRLLNKTMQICSRNNPNLAHVSVHSSPNSIEAYEHLGFRLEGSEKLEHGIRYVPMILQVYKNNGG
;
A
#
# COMPACT_ATOMS: atom_id res chain seq x y z
N MET A 1 17.76 -12.01 -17.08
CA MET A 1 17.49 -10.57 -17.08
C MET A 1 16.99 -10.13 -15.73
N THR A 2 17.71 -9.23 -15.12
CA THR A 2 17.28 -8.64 -13.87
C THR A 2 16.26 -7.56 -14.19
N ASP A 3 15.02 -7.75 -13.70
CA ASP A 3 14.00 -6.72 -13.79
C ASP A 3 14.42 -5.58 -12.85
N HIS A 4 14.93 -4.53 -13.43
CA HIS A 4 15.30 -3.34 -12.67
C HIS A 4 14.06 -2.46 -12.49
N ILE A 5 13.80 -2.04 -11.26
CA ILE A 5 12.84 -0.97 -11.04
C ILE A 5 13.46 0.28 -11.66
N SER A 6 12.81 0.81 -12.70
CA SER A 6 13.29 2.02 -13.36
C SER A 6 12.98 3.25 -12.53
N SER A 7 11.89 3.27 -11.78
CA SER A 7 11.57 4.40 -10.91
C SER A 7 10.54 4.06 -9.83
N ILE A 8 10.64 4.79 -8.71
CA ILE A 8 9.56 4.92 -7.73
C ILE A 8 9.29 6.42 -7.63
N ARG A 9 8.06 6.81 -7.91
CA ARG A 9 7.69 8.23 -7.99
C ARG A 9 6.27 8.47 -7.52
N LEU A 10 5.96 9.73 -7.24
CA LEU A 10 4.58 10.13 -6.96
C LEU A 10 3.71 9.97 -8.20
N MET A 11 2.49 9.49 -7.99
CA MET A 11 1.48 9.44 -9.04
C MET A 11 1.16 10.85 -9.52
N LYS A 12 1.11 11.03 -10.83
CA LYS A 12 0.69 12.29 -11.45
C LYS A 12 -0.83 12.33 -11.59
N HIS A 13 -1.38 13.54 -11.65
CA HIS A 13 -2.78 13.74 -11.99
C HIS A 13 -3.08 13.02 -13.33
N SER A 14 -4.23 12.39 -13.43
CA SER A 14 -4.69 11.58 -14.56
C SER A 14 -4.12 10.14 -14.64
N GLU A 15 -3.28 9.73 -13.69
CA GLU A 15 -2.77 8.34 -13.62
C GLU A 15 -3.59 7.45 -12.68
N GLU A 16 -4.66 7.98 -12.09
CA GLU A 16 -5.49 7.24 -11.14
C GLU A 16 -6.09 5.97 -11.74
N SER A 17 -6.48 6.02 -13.02
CA SER A 17 -7.06 4.85 -13.70
C SER A 17 -6.07 3.70 -13.81
N ILE A 18 -4.81 3.99 -14.10
CA ILE A 18 -3.76 2.97 -14.22
C ILE A 18 -3.46 2.37 -12.85
N ALA A 19 -3.36 3.22 -11.83
CA ALA A 19 -3.12 2.78 -10.45
C ALA A 19 -4.26 1.89 -9.96
N CYS A 20 -5.50 2.31 -10.17
CA CYS A 20 -6.68 1.53 -9.77
C CYS A 20 -6.79 0.21 -10.52
N ARG A 21 -6.43 0.19 -11.81
CA ARG A 21 -6.44 -1.06 -12.57
C ARG A 21 -5.47 -2.09 -11.97
N LEU A 22 -4.26 -1.67 -11.63
CA LEU A 22 -3.29 -2.55 -10.98
C LEU A 22 -3.85 -3.07 -9.65
N ALA A 23 -4.40 -2.18 -8.82
CA ALA A 23 -4.96 -2.55 -7.53
C ALA A 23 -6.08 -3.59 -7.68
N VAL A 24 -6.99 -3.40 -8.63
CA VAL A 24 -8.09 -4.33 -8.89
C VAL A 24 -7.57 -5.69 -9.36
N GLU A 25 -6.61 -5.72 -10.26
CA GLU A 25 -6.03 -6.98 -10.75
C GLU A 25 -5.40 -7.79 -9.62
N VAL A 26 -4.57 -7.15 -8.80
CA VAL A 26 -3.89 -7.84 -7.69
C VAL A 26 -4.90 -8.24 -6.62
N PHE A 27 -5.85 -7.37 -6.29
CA PHE A 27 -6.90 -7.67 -5.33
C PHE A 27 -7.72 -8.89 -5.77
N ASN A 28 -8.16 -8.92 -7.02
CA ASN A 28 -8.97 -10.03 -7.53
C ASN A 28 -8.22 -11.35 -7.49
N GLU A 29 -6.93 -11.33 -7.74
CA GLU A 29 -6.12 -12.55 -7.76
C GLU A 29 -5.78 -13.06 -6.37
N PHE A 30 -5.38 -12.18 -5.45
CA PHE A 30 -4.79 -12.61 -4.17
C PHE A 30 -5.66 -12.37 -2.95
N VAL A 31 -6.60 -11.43 -2.99
CA VAL A 31 -7.36 -11.02 -1.80
C VAL A 31 -8.83 -11.39 -1.89
N ALA A 32 -9.47 -11.11 -3.02
CA ALA A 32 -10.90 -11.35 -3.22
C ALA A 32 -11.34 -12.80 -2.91
N PRO A 33 -10.54 -13.84 -3.26
CA PRO A 33 -10.93 -15.22 -2.94
C PRO A 33 -11.11 -15.49 -1.44
N HIS A 34 -10.54 -14.64 -0.57
CA HIS A 34 -10.61 -14.77 0.88
C HIS A 34 -11.67 -13.83 1.49
N TYR A 35 -12.36 -13.04 0.68
CA TYR A 35 -13.31 -12.04 1.14
C TYR A 35 -14.73 -12.49 0.86
N SER A 36 -15.68 -12.02 1.70
CA SER A 36 -17.10 -12.13 1.41
C SER A 36 -17.47 -11.25 0.22
N GLN A 37 -18.63 -11.51 -0.37
CA GLN A 37 -19.14 -10.68 -1.47
C GLN A 37 -19.30 -9.21 -1.03
N GLU A 38 -19.75 -8.97 0.20
CA GLU A 38 -19.85 -7.62 0.75
C GLU A 38 -18.48 -6.95 0.82
N GLY A 39 -17.46 -7.67 1.31
CA GLY A 39 -16.10 -7.14 1.41
C GLY A 39 -15.48 -6.83 0.06
N VAL A 40 -15.72 -7.69 -0.95
CA VAL A 40 -15.27 -7.44 -2.32
C VAL A 40 -15.91 -6.17 -2.88
N SER A 41 -17.23 -6.03 -2.71
CA SER A 41 -17.97 -4.85 -3.18
C SER A 41 -17.48 -3.57 -2.51
N GLU A 42 -17.25 -3.61 -1.20
CA GLU A 42 -16.75 -2.45 -0.45
C GLU A 42 -15.37 -2.03 -0.91
N PHE A 43 -14.47 -3.01 -1.11
CA PHE A 43 -13.12 -2.74 -1.59
C PHE A 43 -13.12 -2.15 -3.00
N LEU A 44 -13.90 -2.74 -3.92
CA LEU A 44 -13.97 -2.25 -5.30
C LEU A 44 -14.56 -0.84 -5.37
N ARG A 45 -15.47 -0.50 -4.44
CA ARG A 45 -15.99 0.88 -4.34
C ARG A 45 -14.88 1.85 -3.95
N TYR A 46 -14.01 1.44 -3.04
CA TYR A 46 -12.88 2.26 -2.59
C TYR A 46 -11.88 2.53 -3.73
N ILE A 47 -11.68 1.56 -4.62
CA ILE A 47 -10.72 1.66 -5.74
C ILE A 47 -11.43 2.22 -6.98
N ASP A 48 -11.91 3.44 -6.86
CA ASP A 48 -12.48 4.19 -7.95
C ASP A 48 -11.53 5.34 -8.30
N PRO A 49 -11.18 5.57 -9.59
CA PRO A 49 -10.23 6.62 -9.94
C PRO A 49 -10.64 8.02 -9.48
N ASP A 50 -11.93 8.35 -9.54
CA ASP A 50 -12.42 9.67 -9.10
C ASP A 50 -12.29 9.82 -7.59
N LEU A 51 -12.60 8.77 -6.84
CA LEU A 51 -12.43 8.78 -5.38
C LEU A 51 -10.97 8.83 -4.99
N MET A 52 -10.09 8.11 -5.69
CA MET A 52 -8.65 8.20 -5.46
C MET A 52 -8.14 9.61 -5.73
N SER A 53 -8.59 10.25 -6.80
CA SER A 53 -8.22 11.63 -7.10
C SER A 53 -8.62 12.58 -5.97
N LYS A 54 -9.83 12.41 -5.43
CA LYS A 54 -10.30 13.23 -4.30
C LYS A 54 -9.45 13.01 -3.06
N ARG A 55 -9.10 11.75 -2.76
CA ARG A 55 -8.25 11.44 -1.60
C ARG A 55 -6.87 12.07 -1.72
N VAL A 56 -6.27 12.00 -2.91
CA VAL A 56 -4.92 12.56 -3.15
C VAL A 56 -4.92 14.09 -3.04
N LYS A 57 -6.02 14.73 -3.36
CA LYS A 57 -6.16 16.20 -3.19
C LYS A 57 -6.38 16.62 -1.74
N SER A 58 -6.66 15.68 -0.85
CA SER A 58 -6.91 15.94 0.57
C SER A 58 -5.74 15.46 1.43
N ASP A 59 -5.77 14.22 1.88
CA ASP A 59 -4.86 13.72 2.90
C ASP A 59 -4.12 12.42 2.50
N HIS A 60 -4.10 12.08 1.21
CA HIS A 60 -3.43 10.88 0.70
C HIS A 60 -2.32 11.23 -0.29
N PHE A 61 -1.35 10.33 -0.41
CA PHE A 61 -0.44 10.32 -1.57
C PHE A 61 -0.31 8.89 -2.10
N VAL A 62 0.07 8.77 -3.36
CA VAL A 62 0.29 7.48 -4.02
C VAL A 62 1.68 7.49 -4.64
N LEU A 63 2.46 6.43 -4.35
CA LEU A 63 3.71 6.16 -5.04
C LEU A 63 3.48 5.03 -6.04
N MET A 64 4.12 5.15 -7.20
CA MET A 64 4.08 4.18 -8.27
C MET A 64 5.47 3.61 -8.52
N ALA A 65 5.56 2.30 -8.66
CA ALA A 65 6.80 1.61 -9.04
C ALA A 65 6.69 1.13 -10.48
N GLU A 66 7.67 1.47 -11.30
CA GLU A 66 7.70 1.13 -12.73
C GLU A 66 8.95 0.35 -13.09
N THR A 67 8.79 -0.62 -14.01
CA THR A 67 9.87 -1.30 -14.69
C THR A 67 9.60 -1.23 -16.19
N ASP A 68 10.58 -0.76 -16.98
CA ASP A 68 10.47 -0.71 -18.45
C ASP A 68 9.13 -0.12 -18.93
N ASP A 69 8.77 1.06 -18.42
CA ASP A 69 7.55 1.79 -18.75
C ASP A 69 6.24 1.09 -18.35
N ARG A 70 6.36 0.07 -17.51
CA ARG A 70 5.21 -0.69 -17.03
C ARG A 70 5.02 -0.48 -15.53
N LEU A 71 3.80 -0.16 -15.11
CA LEU A 71 3.45 -0.06 -13.70
C LEU A 71 3.43 -1.45 -13.07
N VAL A 72 4.21 -1.66 -12.01
CA VAL A 72 4.30 -2.95 -11.33
C VAL A 72 3.94 -2.91 -9.85
N GLY A 73 3.81 -1.74 -9.27
CA GLY A 73 3.41 -1.62 -7.87
C GLY A 73 2.89 -0.25 -7.51
N ILE A 74 2.03 -0.20 -6.50
CA ILE A 74 1.53 1.05 -5.93
C ILE A 74 1.46 0.95 -4.42
N ILE A 75 1.58 2.09 -3.76
CA ILE A 75 1.27 2.25 -2.35
C ILE A 75 0.51 3.55 -2.17
N GLU A 76 -0.64 3.50 -1.49
CA GLU A 76 -1.40 4.69 -1.13
C GLU A 76 -1.32 4.88 0.38
N VAL A 77 -1.07 6.12 0.81
CA VAL A 77 -0.82 6.45 2.22
C VAL A 77 -1.71 7.61 2.64
N ARG A 78 -2.34 7.49 3.80
CA ARG A 78 -3.21 8.49 4.40
C ARG A 78 -2.51 9.17 5.57
N ASP A 79 -2.66 10.49 5.69
CA ASP A 79 -2.20 11.30 6.83
C ASP A 79 -0.72 11.11 7.17
N PHE A 80 0.10 10.70 6.21
CA PHE A 80 1.53 10.43 6.42
C PHE A 80 1.80 9.43 7.55
N ASN A 81 0.85 8.51 7.83
CA ASN A 81 1.01 7.54 8.91
C ASN A 81 0.27 6.21 8.71
N HIS A 82 -0.54 6.06 7.65
CA HIS A 82 -1.32 4.84 7.46
C HIS A 82 -1.32 4.40 6.00
N ILE A 83 -0.95 3.15 5.76
CA ILE A 83 -0.98 2.57 4.43
C ILE A 83 -2.38 2.06 4.14
N SER A 84 -3.05 2.66 3.15
CA SER A 84 -4.39 2.26 2.71
C SER A 84 -4.36 1.15 1.66
N LEU A 85 -3.38 1.20 0.75
CA LEU A 85 -3.21 0.21 -0.31
C LEU A 85 -1.73 -0.09 -0.49
N LEU A 86 -1.39 -1.36 -0.73
CA LEU A 86 -0.07 -1.78 -1.14
C LEU A 86 -0.23 -3.01 -2.03
N PHE A 87 0.01 -2.83 -3.31
CA PHE A 87 -0.14 -3.89 -4.30
C PHE A 87 1.04 -3.95 -5.25
N VAL A 88 1.53 -5.16 -5.50
CA VAL A 88 2.60 -5.42 -6.46
C VAL A 88 2.09 -6.49 -7.43
N SER A 89 2.27 -6.27 -8.73
CA SER A 89 1.84 -7.21 -9.75
C SER A 89 2.52 -8.57 -9.55
N ARG A 90 1.84 -9.63 -9.96
CA ARG A 90 2.31 -11.01 -9.76
C ARG A 90 3.73 -11.24 -10.28
N GLU A 91 3.99 -10.79 -11.50
CA GLU A 91 5.29 -11.00 -12.14
C GLU A 91 6.42 -10.26 -11.45
N ALA A 92 6.09 -9.22 -10.69
CA ALA A 92 7.06 -8.38 -10.00
C ALA A 92 7.19 -8.69 -8.51
N GLN A 93 6.44 -9.65 -7.99
CA GLN A 93 6.53 -10.03 -6.58
C GLN A 93 7.86 -10.75 -6.27
N ARG A 94 8.28 -10.69 -5.00
CA ARG A 94 9.52 -11.29 -4.49
C ARG A 94 10.80 -10.69 -5.07
N LYS A 95 10.72 -9.47 -5.60
CA LYS A 95 11.87 -8.73 -6.17
C LYS A 95 12.21 -7.48 -5.36
N GLY A 96 11.64 -7.35 -4.15
CA GLY A 96 11.92 -6.21 -3.27
C GLY A 96 11.16 -4.93 -3.60
N ILE A 97 10.17 -4.97 -4.48
CA ILE A 97 9.42 -3.78 -4.89
C ILE A 97 8.59 -3.21 -3.73
N ALA A 98 7.87 -4.08 -3.00
CA ALA A 98 7.09 -3.65 -1.84
C ALA A 98 8.01 -2.98 -0.79
N LYS A 99 9.18 -3.55 -0.55
CA LYS A 99 10.16 -2.99 0.39
C LYS A 99 10.64 -1.62 -0.06
N ARG A 100 10.92 -1.44 -1.35
CA ARG A 100 11.37 -0.15 -1.89
C ARG A 100 10.27 0.90 -1.84
N LEU A 101 9.02 0.53 -2.15
CA LEU A 101 7.86 1.41 -1.99
C LEU A 101 7.71 1.83 -0.54
N LEU A 102 7.83 0.88 0.38
CA LEU A 102 7.73 1.14 1.81
C LEU A 102 8.84 2.06 2.30
N ASN A 103 10.08 1.80 1.88
CA ASN A 103 11.21 2.65 2.29
C ASN A 103 11.01 4.10 1.85
N LYS A 104 10.54 4.32 0.63
CA LYS A 104 10.24 5.67 0.13
C LYS A 104 9.10 6.30 0.92
N THR A 105 8.07 5.52 1.21
CA THR A 105 6.94 5.94 2.05
C THR A 105 7.42 6.41 3.42
N MET A 106 8.29 5.63 4.06
CA MET A 106 8.81 5.98 5.39
C MET A 106 9.59 7.30 5.37
N GLN A 107 10.36 7.54 4.31
CA GLN A 107 11.07 8.82 4.14
C GLN A 107 10.09 9.99 4.03
N ILE A 108 9.06 9.86 3.22
CA ILE A 108 8.05 10.91 3.02
C ILE A 108 7.27 11.15 4.30
N CYS A 109 6.81 10.11 4.97
CA CYS A 109 6.05 10.21 6.21
C CYS A 109 6.87 10.89 7.32
N SER A 110 8.12 10.48 7.51
CA SER A 110 9.00 11.04 8.54
C SER A 110 9.32 12.50 8.27
N ARG A 111 9.47 12.88 7.01
CA ARG A 111 9.74 14.27 6.63
C ARG A 111 8.54 15.19 6.91
N ASN A 112 7.34 14.70 6.66
CA ASN A 112 6.11 15.47 6.84
C ASN A 112 5.56 15.39 8.27
N ASN A 113 6.01 14.40 9.05
CA ASN A 113 5.60 14.20 10.43
C ASN A 113 6.82 13.84 11.28
N PRO A 114 7.60 14.84 11.73
CA PRO A 114 8.86 14.58 12.44
C PRO A 114 8.72 13.80 13.75
N ASN A 115 7.51 13.80 14.34
CA ASN A 115 7.24 13.09 15.59
C ASN A 115 6.62 11.71 15.37
N LEU A 116 6.60 11.25 14.13
CA LEU A 116 6.00 9.96 13.77
C LEU A 116 6.68 8.81 14.52
N ALA A 117 5.90 8.04 15.27
CA ALA A 117 6.39 6.89 16.02
C ALA A 117 6.30 5.60 15.21
N HIS A 118 5.23 5.46 14.44
CA HIS A 118 5.00 4.25 13.63
C HIS A 118 4.08 4.55 12.46
N VAL A 119 4.12 3.68 11.46
CA VAL A 119 3.20 3.66 10.33
C VAL A 119 2.33 2.41 10.49
N SER A 120 1.03 2.56 10.26
CA SER A 120 0.08 1.47 10.41
C SER A 120 -0.43 0.95 9.07
N VAL A 121 -0.94 -0.27 9.09
CA VAL A 121 -1.62 -0.90 7.95
C VAL A 121 -2.72 -1.81 8.49
N HIS A 122 -3.81 -1.95 7.73
CA HIS A 122 -4.83 -2.95 7.99
C HIS A 122 -4.58 -4.11 7.01
N SER A 123 -3.93 -5.17 7.50
CA SER A 123 -3.57 -6.32 6.67
C SER A 123 -4.77 -7.23 6.45
N SER A 124 -4.99 -7.69 5.21
CA SER A 124 -5.87 -8.82 5.02
C SER A 124 -5.29 -10.04 5.76
N PRO A 125 -6.13 -10.98 6.24
CA PRO A 125 -5.63 -12.12 7.01
C PRO A 125 -4.57 -12.95 6.28
N ASN A 126 -4.65 -13.03 4.96
CA ASN A 126 -3.69 -13.78 4.15
C ASN A 126 -2.40 -13.01 3.83
N SER A 127 -2.29 -11.76 4.23
CA SER A 127 -1.11 -10.92 3.96
C SER A 127 -0.25 -10.66 5.20
N ILE A 128 -0.63 -11.16 6.35
CA ILE A 128 0.08 -10.93 7.61
C ILE A 128 1.56 -11.31 7.48
N GLU A 129 1.85 -12.49 6.96
CA GLU A 129 3.22 -12.96 6.81
C GLU A 129 4.06 -12.04 5.92
N ALA A 130 3.47 -11.56 4.82
CA ALA A 130 4.16 -10.62 3.93
C ALA A 130 4.50 -9.32 4.64
N TYR A 131 3.58 -8.77 5.44
CA TYR A 131 3.86 -7.56 6.22
C TYR A 131 4.89 -7.81 7.32
N GLU A 132 4.87 -8.99 7.96
CA GLU A 132 5.89 -9.34 8.95
C GLU A 132 7.29 -9.36 8.32
N HIS A 133 7.42 -9.87 7.09
CA HIS A 133 8.69 -9.84 6.35
C HIS A 133 9.16 -8.40 6.04
N LEU A 134 8.22 -7.47 5.95
CA LEU A 134 8.54 -6.05 5.76
C LEU A 134 8.88 -5.34 7.08
N GLY A 135 8.77 -6.04 8.21
CA GLY A 135 9.09 -5.48 9.52
C GLY A 135 7.90 -5.06 10.36
N PHE A 136 6.67 -5.24 9.87
CA PHE A 136 5.47 -4.95 10.63
C PHE A 136 5.24 -5.99 11.72
N ARG A 137 4.57 -5.57 12.78
CA ARG A 137 4.13 -6.46 13.86
C ARG A 137 2.64 -6.28 14.10
N LEU A 138 2.00 -7.30 14.66
CA LEU A 138 0.57 -7.26 15.00
C LEU A 138 0.33 -6.21 16.08
N GLU A 139 -0.72 -5.40 15.90
CA GLU A 139 -1.15 -4.38 16.86
C GLU A 139 -2.41 -4.79 17.60
N GLY A 140 -3.19 -5.70 17.04
CA GLY A 140 -4.44 -6.15 17.66
C GLY A 140 -4.98 -7.40 16.98
N SER A 141 -6.18 -7.78 17.39
CA SER A 141 -6.88 -8.94 16.83
C SER A 141 -7.58 -8.60 15.51
N GLU A 142 -7.99 -9.65 14.79
CA GLU A 142 -8.74 -9.50 13.56
C GLU A 142 -10.04 -8.76 13.78
N LYS A 143 -10.36 -7.85 12.87
CA LYS A 143 -11.58 -7.04 12.89
C LYS A 143 -12.36 -7.26 11.60
N LEU A 144 -13.66 -6.97 11.68
CA LEU A 144 -14.57 -7.04 10.53
C LEU A 144 -15.31 -5.72 10.44
N GLU A 145 -15.14 -5.00 9.33
CA GLU A 145 -15.84 -3.74 9.06
C GLU A 145 -16.32 -3.73 7.61
N HIS A 146 -17.62 -3.55 7.41
CA HIS A 146 -18.26 -3.51 6.08
C HIS A 146 -17.91 -4.74 5.22
N GLY A 147 -17.83 -5.91 5.85
CA GLY A 147 -17.48 -7.15 5.16
C GLY A 147 -15.98 -7.35 4.94
N ILE A 148 -15.15 -6.37 5.30
CA ILE A 148 -13.69 -6.46 5.14
C ILE A 148 -13.09 -6.96 6.46
N ARG A 149 -12.41 -8.11 6.37
CA ARG A 149 -11.64 -8.68 7.49
C ARG A 149 -10.22 -8.16 7.42
N TYR A 150 -9.72 -7.63 8.53
CA TYR A 150 -8.35 -7.15 8.58
C TYR A 150 -7.74 -7.29 9.97
N VAL A 151 -6.41 -7.28 10.01
CA VAL A 151 -5.64 -7.30 11.26
C VAL A 151 -4.78 -6.03 11.29
N PRO A 152 -4.92 -5.19 12.33
CA PRO A 152 -4.07 -4.01 12.44
C PRO A 152 -2.62 -4.39 12.68
N MET A 153 -1.71 -3.78 11.93
CA MET A 153 -0.27 -3.98 12.08
C MET A 153 0.45 -2.64 12.06
N ILE A 154 1.61 -2.56 12.71
CA ILE A 154 2.41 -1.35 12.74
C ILE A 154 3.87 -1.63 12.39
N LEU A 155 4.49 -0.63 11.77
CA LEU A 155 5.93 -0.60 11.53
C LEU A 155 6.52 0.58 12.31
N GLN A 156 7.46 0.28 13.21
CA GLN A 156 8.08 1.30 14.02
C GLN A 156 9.04 2.16 13.20
N VAL A 157 8.98 3.46 13.41
CA VAL A 157 9.91 4.40 12.79
C VAL A 157 11.16 4.48 13.67
N TYR A 158 12.31 4.12 13.10
CA TYR A 158 13.59 4.27 13.79
C TYR A 158 14.12 5.67 13.52
N LYS A 159 14.19 6.48 14.58
CA LYS A 159 14.87 7.76 14.51
C LYS A 159 16.36 7.48 14.55
N ASN A 160 17.08 7.86 13.50
CA ASN A 160 18.53 7.93 13.59
C ASN A 160 18.88 9.00 14.63
N ASN A 161 19.24 8.57 15.83
CA ASN A 161 19.92 9.42 16.79
C ASN A 161 21.37 9.59 16.35
N GLY A 162 21.58 9.97 15.10
CA GLY A 162 22.87 10.41 14.63
C GLY A 162 23.12 11.79 15.21
N GLY A 163 23.79 11.80 16.34
CA GLY A 163 24.28 13.04 16.91
C GLY A 163 25.29 13.70 16.00
#